data_4ae9f0b5e8a57900f31341968be48c12
#
_entry.id   4ae9f0b5e8a57900f31341968be48c12
#
_cell.length_a   1.000
_cell.length_b   1.000
_cell.length_c   1.000
_cell.angle_alpha   90.00
_cell.angle_beta   90.00
_cell.angle_gamma   90.00
#
_symmetry.space_group_name_H-M   'P 1'
#
loop_
_entity.id
_entity.type
_entity.pdbx_description
1 polymer ?
#
loop_
_entity_poly.entity_id
_entity_poly.type
_entity_poly.pdbx_seq_one_letter_code
_entity_poly.pdbx_strand_id
1 'polypeptide(L)'
;MSKLETNQVDPATGTTLTLGTSGDTISIPSGVTIANSGTATGFGGDNTPSFKAYLASNQVIGNDTFTKAALATEVWDTDSAWDTSNYRFTVPSGEGGKYVFTARFTFYYLANEDRFEARFYKNGSSLVGSTFRETGSTSSAAQQVDNSSTVIANLSAGDYIELYVKHNEGGNQTLYGPNNGSTSLTGYKLIGL
;
A
#
# COMPACT_ATOMS: atom_id res chain seq x y z
N MET A 1 28.60 -28.53 -28.17
CA MET A 1 27.76 -28.32 -26.98
C MET A 1 27.55 -29.66 -26.30
N SER A 2 27.78 -29.75 -25.01
CA SER A 2 27.46 -30.96 -24.25
C SER A 2 25.96 -30.96 -23.92
N LYS A 3 25.30 -32.10 -24.09
CA LYS A 3 23.88 -32.31 -23.81
C LYS A 3 23.76 -33.49 -22.86
N LEU A 4 23.00 -33.32 -21.77
CA LEU A 4 22.58 -34.38 -20.91
C LEU A 4 21.15 -34.77 -21.27
N GLU A 5 20.94 -36.01 -21.70
CA GLU A 5 19.62 -36.55 -21.98
C GLU A 5 19.30 -37.61 -20.92
N THR A 6 18.32 -37.29 -20.05
CA THR A 6 17.89 -38.17 -18.98
C THR A 6 16.42 -37.92 -18.63
N ASN A 7 15.73 -38.95 -18.18
CA ASN A 7 14.33 -38.85 -17.71
C ASN A 7 14.24 -38.42 -16.24
N GLN A 8 15.32 -38.58 -15.50
CA GLN A 8 15.39 -38.22 -14.07
C GLN A 8 16.81 -37.82 -13.70
N VAL A 9 16.92 -36.81 -12.82
CA VAL A 9 18.17 -36.38 -12.21
C VAL A 9 17.95 -36.33 -10.72
N ASP A 10 18.64 -37.19 -9.98
CA ASP A 10 18.63 -37.23 -8.53
C ASP A 10 19.99 -36.83 -7.96
N PRO A 11 20.07 -36.28 -6.74
CA PRO A 11 21.35 -36.04 -6.08
C PRO A 11 22.06 -37.37 -5.81
N ALA A 12 23.35 -37.42 -6.08
CA ALA A 12 24.16 -38.62 -5.84
C ALA A 12 24.24 -39.02 -4.36
N THR A 13 24.17 -38.05 -3.48
CA THR A 13 24.11 -38.22 -2.02
C THR A 13 23.26 -37.10 -1.41
N GLY A 14 22.59 -37.39 -0.29
CA GLY A 14 21.74 -36.40 0.38
C GLY A 14 20.39 -36.18 -0.34
N THR A 15 19.76 -35.04 -0.07
CA THR A 15 18.39 -34.72 -0.55
C THR A 15 18.31 -33.45 -1.42
N THR A 16 19.45 -32.82 -1.71
CA THR A 16 19.51 -31.55 -2.46
C THR A 16 20.22 -31.74 -3.79
N LEU A 17 19.52 -31.39 -4.87
CA LEU A 17 20.11 -31.22 -6.19
C LEU A 17 20.38 -29.73 -6.42
N THR A 18 21.66 -29.35 -6.57
CA THR A 18 22.04 -27.97 -6.90
C THR A 18 22.27 -27.85 -8.40
N LEU A 19 21.58 -26.92 -9.04
CA LEU A 19 21.73 -26.59 -10.45
C LEU A 19 22.36 -25.20 -10.57
N GLY A 20 23.62 -25.16 -11.03
CA GLY A 20 24.38 -23.92 -11.17
C GLY A 20 25.02 -23.42 -9.87
N THR A 21 25.78 -22.35 -10.01
CA THR A 21 26.46 -21.61 -8.94
C THR A 21 26.09 -20.13 -9.02
N SER A 22 26.60 -19.31 -8.10
CA SER A 22 26.34 -17.86 -8.11
C SER A 22 26.74 -17.24 -9.45
N GLY A 23 25.80 -16.56 -10.10
CA GLY A 23 25.96 -15.93 -11.42
C GLY A 23 25.47 -16.77 -12.59
N ASP A 24 25.17 -18.06 -12.39
CA ASP A 24 24.62 -18.91 -13.45
C ASP A 24 23.12 -18.64 -13.69
N THR A 25 22.69 -18.85 -14.92
CA THR A 25 21.29 -18.74 -15.32
C THR A 25 20.72 -20.10 -15.73
N ILE A 26 19.59 -20.49 -15.14
CA ILE A 26 18.80 -21.63 -15.60
C ILE A 26 17.74 -21.09 -16.54
N SER A 27 17.90 -21.36 -17.84
CA SER A 27 16.93 -20.93 -18.87
C SER A 27 15.87 -22.00 -19.08
N ILE A 28 14.61 -21.64 -18.92
CA ILE A 28 13.46 -22.46 -19.25
C ILE A 28 12.86 -21.89 -20.55
N PRO A 29 12.98 -22.56 -21.69
CA PRO A 29 12.48 -22.07 -22.97
C PRO A 29 10.94 -21.93 -22.99
N SER A 30 10.46 -21.14 -23.93
CA SER A 30 9.01 -21.03 -24.18
C SER A 30 8.38 -22.39 -24.48
N GLY A 31 7.22 -22.65 -23.91
CA GLY A 31 6.48 -23.93 -24.05
C GLY A 31 6.92 -25.02 -23.08
N VAL A 32 7.94 -24.79 -22.26
CA VAL A 32 8.35 -25.72 -21.20
C VAL A 32 7.65 -25.35 -19.89
N THR A 33 7.14 -26.34 -19.16
CA THR A 33 6.46 -26.16 -17.88
C THR A 33 7.33 -26.69 -16.74
N ILE A 34 7.44 -25.91 -15.66
CA ILE A 34 7.96 -26.39 -14.37
C ILE A 34 6.76 -26.87 -13.55
N ALA A 35 6.56 -28.17 -13.41
CA ALA A 35 5.55 -28.74 -12.53
C ALA A 35 6.15 -28.94 -11.12
N ASN A 36 5.74 -28.14 -10.16
CA ASN A 36 6.16 -28.26 -8.77
C ASN A 36 5.02 -28.77 -7.90
N SER A 37 5.16 -29.98 -7.37
CA SER A 37 4.20 -30.56 -6.43
C SER A 37 4.62 -30.39 -4.96
N GLY A 38 5.81 -29.84 -4.71
CA GLY A 38 6.33 -29.54 -3.38
C GLY A 38 6.18 -28.07 -3.01
N THR A 39 6.85 -27.69 -1.93
CA THR A 39 6.93 -26.26 -1.53
C THR A 39 7.91 -25.53 -2.46
N ALA A 40 7.44 -24.49 -3.12
CA ALA A 40 8.30 -23.59 -3.89
C ALA A 40 8.83 -22.48 -2.96
N THR A 41 10.16 -22.37 -2.86
CA THR A 41 10.80 -21.27 -2.14
C THR A 41 11.56 -20.41 -3.14
N GLY A 42 11.32 -19.09 -3.14
CA GLY A 42 11.97 -18.16 -4.08
C GLY A 42 11.35 -18.13 -5.49
N PHE A 43 10.27 -18.88 -5.73
CA PHE A 43 9.46 -18.76 -6.95
C PHE A 43 8.29 -17.83 -6.71
N GLY A 44 8.26 -16.73 -7.40
CA GLY A 44 7.31 -15.63 -7.17
C GLY A 44 7.87 -14.64 -6.14
N GLY A 45 7.45 -13.39 -6.23
CA GLY A 45 7.81 -12.37 -5.26
C GLY A 45 6.84 -12.36 -4.09
N ASP A 46 7.31 -11.97 -2.94
CA ASP A 46 6.43 -11.55 -1.84
C ASP A 46 5.77 -10.22 -2.21
N ASN A 47 4.56 -9.95 -1.70
CA ASN A 47 3.89 -8.65 -1.88
C ASN A 47 4.60 -7.56 -1.04
N THR A 48 5.90 -7.42 -1.23
CA THR A 48 6.75 -6.42 -0.57
C THR A 48 7.30 -5.42 -1.59
N PRO A 49 7.50 -4.17 -1.21
CA PRO A 49 7.18 -3.58 0.10
C PRO A 49 5.68 -3.56 0.39
N SER A 50 5.33 -3.75 1.66
CA SER A 50 3.97 -3.62 2.16
C SER A 50 3.95 -2.95 3.53
N PHE A 51 2.91 -2.18 3.80
CA PHE A 51 2.79 -1.48 5.08
C PHE A 51 1.33 -1.25 5.47
N LYS A 52 1.13 -0.97 6.74
CA LYS A 52 -0.09 -0.35 7.27
C LYS A 52 0.28 0.63 8.37
N ALA A 53 -0.21 1.86 8.22
CA ALA A 53 -0.09 2.90 9.23
C ALA A 53 -1.46 3.53 9.53
N TYR A 54 -1.61 4.05 10.74
CA TYR A 54 -2.88 4.62 11.18
C TYR A 54 -2.69 5.84 12.09
N LEU A 55 -3.77 6.60 12.22
CA LEU A 55 -3.89 7.73 13.13
C LEU A 55 -4.27 7.22 14.52
N ALA A 56 -3.36 7.32 15.49
CA ALA A 56 -3.58 6.81 16.86
C ALA A 56 -4.40 7.74 17.74
N SER A 57 -4.39 9.04 17.43
CA SER A 57 -5.10 10.10 18.17
C SER A 57 -5.84 11.00 17.21
N ASN A 58 -6.89 11.66 17.68
CA ASN A 58 -7.62 12.62 16.87
C ASN A 58 -6.72 13.74 16.34
N GLN A 59 -6.95 14.14 15.09
CA GLN A 59 -6.29 15.26 14.45
C GLN A 59 -7.32 16.32 14.07
N VAL A 60 -7.01 17.58 14.40
CA VAL A 60 -7.85 18.71 13.97
C VAL A 60 -7.52 19.08 12.54
N ILE A 61 -8.54 19.20 11.70
CA ILE A 61 -8.47 19.59 10.29
C ILE A 61 -9.17 20.94 10.12
N GLY A 62 -8.46 21.89 9.51
CA GLY A 62 -9.01 23.21 9.19
C GLY A 62 -10.00 23.16 8.03
N ASN A 63 -10.91 24.14 8.01
CA ASN A 63 -11.91 24.26 6.96
C ASN A 63 -11.28 24.48 5.59
N ASP A 64 -11.83 23.81 4.58
CA ASP A 64 -11.54 23.93 3.13
C ASP A 64 -10.05 23.86 2.74
N THR A 65 -9.24 23.20 3.55
CA THR A 65 -7.79 23.05 3.33
C THR A 65 -7.38 21.59 3.36
N PHE A 66 -6.73 21.11 2.29
CA PHE A 66 -6.16 19.76 2.32
C PHE A 66 -5.03 19.68 3.33
N THR A 67 -5.22 18.86 4.33
CA THR A 67 -4.28 18.62 5.43
C THR A 67 -3.82 17.18 5.39
N LYS A 68 -2.51 16.95 5.55
CA LYS A 68 -1.95 15.60 5.61
C LYS A 68 -2.44 14.88 6.85
N ALA A 69 -2.91 13.64 6.68
CA ALA A 69 -3.24 12.77 7.81
C ALA A 69 -1.96 12.32 8.52
N ALA A 70 -1.86 12.59 9.83
CA ALA A 70 -0.69 12.33 10.65
C ALA A 70 -0.62 10.86 11.11
N LEU A 71 -0.49 9.93 10.17
CA LEU A 71 -0.49 8.48 10.41
C LEU A 71 0.84 8.03 11.02
N ALA A 72 1.07 8.39 12.28
CA ALA A 72 2.33 8.21 12.98
C ALA A 72 2.56 6.79 13.55
N THR A 73 1.57 5.91 13.47
CA THR A 73 1.65 4.57 14.07
C THR A 73 1.61 3.49 13.00
N GLU A 74 2.66 2.69 12.97
CA GLU A 74 2.74 1.50 12.12
C GLU A 74 2.07 0.30 12.75
N VAL A 75 1.46 -0.55 11.92
CA VAL A 75 1.05 -1.91 12.29
C VAL A 75 2.07 -2.91 11.77
N TRP A 76 2.51 -2.74 10.54
CA TRP A 76 3.65 -3.43 9.92
C TRP A 76 4.24 -2.56 8.81
N ASP A 77 5.51 -2.79 8.54
CA ASP A 77 6.27 -2.25 7.41
C ASP A 77 7.39 -3.23 7.07
N THR A 78 7.34 -3.84 5.88
CA THR A 78 8.25 -4.93 5.52
C THR A 78 9.64 -4.48 5.11
N ASP A 79 9.76 -3.25 4.63
CA ASP A 79 10.99 -2.75 4.00
C ASP A 79 11.46 -1.41 4.57
N SER A 80 10.95 -1.04 5.74
CA SER A 80 11.17 0.28 6.36
C SER A 80 10.85 1.43 5.40
N ALA A 81 9.77 1.25 4.64
CA ALA A 81 9.34 2.16 3.58
C ALA A 81 8.35 3.24 4.07
N TRP A 82 7.76 3.04 5.26
CA TRP A 82 6.90 4.02 5.90
C TRP A 82 7.70 4.97 6.81
N ASP A 83 7.51 6.25 6.62
CA ASP A 83 8.13 7.31 7.45
C ASP A 83 7.09 7.86 8.42
N THR A 84 7.20 7.48 9.69
CA THR A 84 6.31 7.93 10.78
C THR A 84 6.45 9.42 11.13
N SER A 85 7.55 10.06 10.74
CA SER A 85 7.78 11.48 10.97
C SER A 85 7.20 12.36 9.87
N ASN A 86 7.25 11.87 8.63
CA ASN A 86 6.71 12.55 7.47
C ASN A 86 5.37 11.97 7.00
N TYR A 87 4.84 10.91 7.65
CA TYR A 87 3.55 10.28 7.36
C TYR A 87 3.40 9.89 5.88
N ARG A 88 4.39 9.16 5.34
CA ARG A 88 4.42 8.80 3.93
C ARG A 88 5.08 7.44 3.71
N PHE A 89 4.60 6.75 2.68
CA PHE A 89 5.28 5.61 2.09
C PHE A 89 6.26 6.09 1.04
N THR A 90 7.50 5.64 1.07
CA THR A 90 8.51 5.94 0.03
C THR A 90 8.97 4.63 -0.62
N VAL A 91 8.91 4.56 -1.94
CA VAL A 91 9.32 3.36 -2.69
C VAL A 91 10.81 3.10 -2.51
N PRO A 92 11.22 1.94 -1.94
CA PRO A 92 12.62 1.60 -1.77
C PRO A 92 13.38 1.46 -3.09
N SER A 93 14.71 1.51 -3.01
CA SER A 93 15.59 1.29 -4.18
C SER A 93 15.38 -0.11 -4.75
N GLY A 94 15.21 -0.20 -6.08
CA GLY A 94 14.94 -1.46 -6.78
C GLY A 94 13.47 -1.89 -6.76
N GLU A 95 12.60 -1.24 -5.98
CA GLU A 95 11.21 -1.65 -5.77
C GLU A 95 10.19 -0.86 -6.64
N GLY A 96 10.65 -0.20 -7.72
CA GLY A 96 9.75 0.43 -8.69
C GLY A 96 8.70 -0.56 -9.24
N GLY A 97 7.49 -0.07 -9.56
CA GLY A 97 6.42 -0.91 -10.09
C GLY A 97 5.02 -0.40 -9.76
N LYS A 98 4.04 -1.27 -9.92
CA LYS A 98 2.65 -0.96 -9.60
C LYS A 98 2.36 -1.29 -8.13
N TYR A 99 1.66 -0.39 -7.47
CA TYR A 99 1.26 -0.49 -6.08
C TYR A 99 -0.23 -0.31 -5.91
N VAL A 100 -0.81 -1.04 -4.97
CA VAL A 100 -2.17 -0.80 -4.48
C VAL A 100 -2.08 -0.04 -3.17
N PHE A 101 -2.85 1.03 -3.04
CA PHE A 101 -3.03 1.75 -1.79
C PHE A 101 -4.50 1.79 -1.44
N THR A 102 -4.82 1.45 -0.20
CA THR A 102 -6.17 1.59 0.36
C THR A 102 -6.12 2.53 1.54
N ALA A 103 -6.88 3.60 1.47
CA ALA A 103 -7.07 4.52 2.57
C ALA A 103 -8.47 4.35 3.15
N ARG A 104 -8.56 4.46 4.47
CA ARG A 104 -9.80 4.68 5.20
C ARG A 104 -9.66 5.95 6.00
N PHE A 105 -10.74 6.74 6.08
CA PHE A 105 -10.78 7.89 6.96
C PHE A 105 -12.15 7.99 7.62
N THR A 106 -12.15 8.51 8.83
CA THR A 106 -13.34 8.74 9.64
C THR A 106 -13.32 10.17 10.13
N PHE A 107 -14.36 10.93 9.84
CA PHE A 107 -14.59 12.21 10.48
C PHE A 107 -15.67 12.08 11.55
N TYR A 108 -15.43 12.80 12.64
CA TYR A 108 -16.35 12.87 13.76
C TYR A 108 -17.18 14.14 13.62
N TYR A 109 -18.47 13.98 13.38
CA TYR A 109 -19.41 15.09 13.25
C TYR A 109 -19.52 15.71 11.85
N LEU A 110 -20.65 15.48 11.18
CA LEU A 110 -21.05 16.17 9.97
C LEU A 110 -22.44 16.78 10.14
N ALA A 111 -22.53 18.06 9.89
CA ALA A 111 -23.79 18.74 9.65
C ALA A 111 -24.16 18.71 8.16
N ASN A 112 -25.38 19.04 7.87
CA ASN A 112 -26.04 19.08 6.58
C ASN A 112 -25.17 19.40 5.37
N GLU A 113 -25.12 18.45 4.42
CA GLU A 113 -24.59 18.63 3.06
C GLU A 113 -23.10 18.98 2.97
N ASP A 114 -22.38 19.02 4.08
CA ASP A 114 -20.95 19.24 4.08
C ASP A 114 -20.21 18.04 3.50
N ARG A 115 -19.07 18.30 2.89
CA ARG A 115 -18.29 17.31 2.17
C ARG A 115 -16.99 17.01 2.89
N PHE A 116 -16.68 15.73 2.91
CA PHE A 116 -15.33 15.25 3.21
C PHE A 116 -14.69 14.75 1.95
N GLU A 117 -13.44 15.10 1.81
CA GLU A 117 -12.62 14.65 0.69
C GLU A 117 -11.34 14.04 1.26
N ALA A 118 -10.91 12.95 0.67
CA ALA A 118 -9.55 12.48 0.82
C ALA A 118 -8.92 12.30 -0.56
N ARG A 119 -7.60 12.42 -0.60
CA ARG A 119 -6.79 12.26 -1.80
C ARG A 119 -5.48 11.58 -1.46
N PHE A 120 -5.04 10.73 -2.37
CA PHE A 120 -3.66 10.31 -2.37
C PHE A 120 -2.81 11.38 -3.07
N TYR A 121 -1.68 11.71 -2.48
CA TYR A 121 -0.69 12.60 -3.06
C TYR A 121 0.54 11.78 -3.44
N LYS A 122 1.04 11.99 -4.64
CA LYS A 122 2.32 11.47 -5.12
C LYS A 122 3.29 12.63 -5.20
N ASN A 123 4.43 12.54 -4.51
CA ASN A 123 5.50 13.54 -4.53
C ASN A 123 4.97 14.97 -4.24
N GLY A 124 4.09 15.08 -3.25
CA GLY A 124 3.50 16.36 -2.83
C GLY A 124 2.39 16.91 -3.75
N SER A 125 2.00 16.17 -4.79
CA SER A 125 0.94 16.57 -5.72
C SER A 125 -0.20 15.57 -5.73
N SER A 126 -1.44 16.04 -5.89
CA SER A 126 -2.62 15.18 -5.97
C SER A 126 -2.49 14.14 -7.08
N LEU A 127 -2.61 12.87 -6.74
CA LEU A 127 -2.63 11.79 -7.72
C LEU A 127 -3.95 11.81 -8.50
N VAL A 128 -3.88 11.82 -9.82
CA VAL A 128 -5.06 11.86 -10.68
C VAL A 128 -5.95 10.64 -10.45
N GLY A 129 -7.26 10.86 -10.34
CA GLY A 129 -8.24 9.79 -10.11
C GLY A 129 -8.29 9.26 -8.68
N SER A 130 -7.58 9.87 -7.74
CA SER A 130 -7.48 9.42 -6.35
C SER A 130 -8.37 10.18 -5.36
N THR A 131 -9.24 11.06 -5.84
CA THR A 131 -10.15 11.81 -4.98
C THR A 131 -11.38 10.97 -4.66
N PHE A 132 -11.69 10.85 -3.38
CA PHE A 132 -12.92 10.24 -2.91
C PHE A 132 -13.60 11.17 -1.92
N ARG A 133 -14.94 11.19 -1.97
CA ARG A 133 -15.77 12.16 -1.25
C ARG A 133 -16.91 11.45 -0.56
N GLU A 134 -17.29 12.01 0.56
CA GLU A 134 -18.53 11.68 1.27
C GLU A 134 -19.26 12.97 1.58
N THR A 135 -20.59 12.92 1.57
CA THR A 135 -21.43 14.04 1.93
C THR A 135 -22.21 13.67 3.20
N GLY A 136 -22.19 14.56 4.16
CA GLY A 136 -22.93 14.37 5.42
C GLY A 136 -24.44 14.25 5.18
N SER A 137 -25.10 13.50 6.07
CA SER A 137 -26.53 13.34 6.05
C SER A 137 -27.22 14.62 6.53
N THR A 138 -28.43 14.88 6.04
CA THR A 138 -29.32 15.98 6.48
C THR A 138 -29.86 15.84 7.91
N SER A 139 -29.41 14.82 8.65
CA SER A 139 -29.79 14.58 10.05
C SER A 139 -29.02 15.53 10.98
N SER A 140 -29.72 16.21 11.87
CA SER A 140 -29.15 17.09 12.90
C SER A 140 -28.44 16.34 14.04
N ALA A 141 -28.27 15.03 13.95
CA ALA A 141 -27.55 14.23 14.94
C ALA A 141 -26.10 14.06 14.53
N ALA A 142 -25.18 14.22 15.50
CA ALA A 142 -23.78 13.94 15.33
C ALA A 142 -23.55 12.53 14.80
N GLN A 143 -22.97 12.39 13.62
CA GLN A 143 -22.68 11.10 13.01
C GLN A 143 -21.20 11.01 12.64
N GLN A 144 -20.63 9.83 12.79
CA GLN A 144 -19.36 9.51 12.19
C GLN A 144 -19.58 9.25 10.70
N VAL A 145 -18.70 9.79 9.88
CA VAL A 145 -18.67 9.49 8.46
C VAL A 145 -17.40 8.73 8.15
N ASP A 146 -17.61 7.51 7.71
CA ASP A 146 -16.55 6.59 7.30
C ASP A 146 -16.55 6.48 5.78
N ASN A 147 -15.37 6.61 5.18
CA ASN A 147 -15.19 6.31 3.77
C ASN A 147 -13.85 5.59 3.54
N SER A 148 -13.80 4.82 2.47
CA SER A 148 -12.58 4.14 2.05
C SER A 148 -12.42 4.20 0.53
N SER A 149 -11.18 4.24 0.08
CA SER A 149 -10.86 4.20 -1.36
C SER A 149 -9.59 3.44 -1.60
N THR A 150 -9.52 2.87 -2.80
CA THR A 150 -8.34 2.17 -3.28
C THR A 150 -7.87 2.80 -4.59
N VAL A 151 -6.57 2.95 -4.74
CA VAL A 151 -5.94 3.43 -5.96
C VAL A 151 -4.80 2.49 -6.35
N ILE A 152 -4.59 2.34 -7.66
CA ILE A 152 -3.40 1.68 -8.21
C ILE A 152 -2.52 2.76 -8.83
N ALA A 153 -1.26 2.79 -8.43
CA ALA A 153 -0.29 3.76 -8.92
C ALA A 153 0.97 3.06 -9.46
N ASN A 154 1.49 3.56 -10.58
CA ASN A 154 2.82 3.17 -11.05
C ASN A 154 3.85 4.12 -10.46
N LEU A 155 4.79 3.58 -9.70
CA LEU A 155 5.77 4.33 -8.92
C LEU A 155 7.19 3.89 -9.28
N SER A 156 8.09 4.86 -9.30
CA SER A 156 9.54 4.66 -9.39
C SER A 156 10.16 4.63 -8.00
N ALA A 157 11.34 4.04 -7.86
CA ALA A 157 12.11 4.15 -6.64
C ALA A 157 12.31 5.62 -6.24
N GLY A 158 12.07 5.93 -4.96
CA GLY A 158 12.10 7.29 -4.41
C GLY A 158 10.78 8.06 -4.52
N ASP A 159 9.81 7.62 -5.34
CA ASP A 159 8.46 8.19 -5.29
C ASP A 159 7.83 7.94 -3.92
N TYR A 160 7.01 8.89 -3.44
CA TYR A 160 6.31 8.72 -2.18
C TYR A 160 4.81 9.01 -2.30
N ILE A 161 4.04 8.35 -1.43
CA ILE A 161 2.57 8.47 -1.33
C ILE A 161 2.20 8.95 0.07
N GLU A 162 1.27 9.88 0.11
CA GLU A 162 0.71 10.49 1.32
C GLU A 162 -0.81 10.52 1.23
N LEU A 163 -1.48 10.54 2.39
CA LEU A 163 -2.93 10.74 2.47
C LEU A 163 -3.23 12.16 2.95
N TYR A 164 -4.00 12.89 2.15
CA TYR A 164 -4.52 14.21 2.51
C TYR A 164 -6.04 14.16 2.64
N VAL A 165 -6.56 14.90 3.60
CA VAL A 165 -7.99 15.02 3.89
C VAL A 165 -8.42 16.47 3.93
N LYS A 166 -9.68 16.73 3.61
CA LYS A 166 -10.30 18.06 3.64
C LYS A 166 -11.79 17.95 4.00
N HIS A 167 -12.34 19.01 4.56
CA HIS A 167 -13.77 19.23 4.72
C HIS A 167 -14.13 20.70 4.43
N ASN A 168 -15.44 21.00 4.32
CA ASN A 168 -15.94 22.36 4.06
C ASN A 168 -17.02 22.82 5.05
N GLU A 169 -16.97 22.37 6.28
CA GLU A 169 -18.01 22.57 7.30
C GLU A 169 -17.96 23.95 8.00
N GLY A 170 -17.09 24.87 7.56
CA GLY A 170 -17.04 26.24 8.07
C GLY A 170 -16.15 26.45 9.30
N GLY A 171 -15.92 25.42 10.12
CA GLY A 171 -15.07 25.44 11.32
C GLY A 171 -13.97 24.37 11.27
N ASN A 172 -13.32 24.11 12.41
CA ASN A 172 -12.41 22.99 12.55
C ASN A 172 -13.17 21.69 12.77
N GLN A 173 -12.75 20.61 12.12
CA GLN A 173 -13.31 19.29 12.30
C GLN A 173 -12.28 18.27 12.78
N THR A 174 -12.76 17.18 13.35
CA THR A 174 -11.92 16.13 13.89
C THR A 174 -11.82 14.95 12.93
N LEU A 175 -10.64 14.70 12.41
CA LEU A 175 -10.26 13.43 11.83
C LEU A 175 -10.06 12.42 12.96
N TYR A 176 -10.81 11.33 12.94
CA TYR A 176 -10.89 10.40 14.06
C TYR A 176 -9.76 9.36 14.00
N GLY A 177 -8.97 9.28 15.09
CA GLY A 177 -7.85 8.36 15.24
C GLY A 177 -8.09 7.12 16.09
N PRO A 178 -8.82 7.22 17.22
CA PRO A 178 -9.06 6.10 18.13
C PRO A 178 -9.74 4.90 17.45
N ASN A 179 -9.63 3.71 18.07
CA ASN A 179 -10.14 2.43 17.58
C ASN A 179 -9.36 1.81 16.40
N ASN A 180 -8.02 1.79 16.52
CA ASN A 180 -7.13 0.92 15.73
C ASN A 180 -7.35 0.94 14.21
N GLY A 181 -7.39 2.14 13.62
CA GLY A 181 -7.39 2.27 12.17
C GLY A 181 -8.67 2.84 11.58
N SER A 182 -9.46 3.60 12.34
CA SER A 182 -10.55 4.41 11.80
C SER A 182 -10.05 5.32 10.68
N THR A 183 -8.84 5.89 10.84
CA THR A 183 -8.12 6.56 9.76
C THR A 183 -6.80 5.86 9.55
N SER A 184 -6.59 5.31 8.37
CA SER A 184 -5.43 4.48 8.05
C SER A 184 -5.07 4.50 6.57
N LEU A 185 -3.83 4.15 6.27
CA LEU A 185 -3.33 3.90 4.93
C LEU A 185 -2.62 2.54 4.93
N THR A 186 -2.95 1.72 3.96
CA THR A 186 -2.31 0.43 3.70
C THR A 186 -1.86 0.40 2.25
N GLY A 187 -0.72 -0.19 1.99
CA GLY A 187 -0.25 -0.37 0.62
C GLY A 187 0.65 -1.59 0.47
N TYR A 188 0.73 -2.08 -0.76
CA TYR A 188 1.61 -3.18 -1.14
C TYR A 188 1.92 -3.15 -2.63
N LYS A 189 3.07 -3.71 -2.99
CA LYS A 189 3.49 -3.88 -4.38
C LYS A 189 2.70 -5.01 -5.05
N LEU A 190 2.24 -4.78 -6.27
CA LEU A 190 1.72 -5.83 -7.14
C LEU A 190 2.89 -6.58 -7.76
N ILE A 191 2.90 -7.90 -7.61
CA ILE A 191 3.90 -8.80 -8.18
C ILE A 191 3.34 -9.52 -9.40
N GLY A 192 4.22 -9.98 -10.29
CA GLY A 192 3.83 -10.78 -11.46
C GLY A 192 3.23 -9.98 -12.62
N LEU A 193 3.48 -8.69 -12.70
CA LEU A 193 3.04 -7.81 -13.80
C LEU A 193 4.19 -7.37 -14.69
#